data_19c55d1ebe8512b147b349a7467c6511
#
_entry.id   19c55d1ebe8512b147b349a7467c6511
#
_cell.length_a   1.000
_cell.length_b   1.000
_cell.length_c   1.000
_cell.angle_alpha   90.00
_cell.angle_beta   90.00
_cell.angle_gamma   90.00
#
_symmetry.space_group_name_H-M   'P 1'
#
loop_
_entity.id
_entity.type
_entity.pdbx_description
1 polymer ?
#
loop_
_entity_poly.entity_id
_entity_poly.type
_entity_poly.pdbx_seq_one_letter_code
_entity_poly.pdbx_strand_id
1 'polypeptide(L)'
;METRGRRVYSVEKAIRLLDCFWQERRPLSLRELEQRTGWAKSTIHGLLASMLDSAVVEQNSSDGKYRLGYHLFELGSAVSRSWDLPRCCAPYLQELVDRFGESAYLARLSGQRKETGKRQIVKIPGRKESKNQWIR
;
A
#
# COMPACT_ATOMS: atom_id res chain seq x y z
N MET A 1 16.73 -25.74 -9.29
CA MET A 1 17.23 -24.66 -10.18
C MET A 1 16.11 -23.63 -10.31
N GLU A 2 16.15 -22.59 -9.51
CA GLU A 2 15.19 -21.48 -9.64
C GLU A 2 15.57 -20.68 -10.90
N THR A 3 14.77 -20.77 -11.93
CA THR A 3 14.80 -19.86 -13.07
C THR A 3 14.34 -18.49 -12.59
N ARG A 4 15.27 -17.70 -12.06
CA ARG A 4 15.06 -16.27 -11.83
C ARG A 4 14.79 -15.62 -13.19
N GLY A 5 13.51 -15.39 -13.50
CA GLY A 5 13.09 -14.72 -14.72
C GLY A 5 13.84 -13.41 -14.91
N ARG A 6 14.12 -13.07 -16.17
CA ARG A 6 14.83 -11.83 -16.55
C ARG A 6 14.07 -10.62 -15.99
N ARG A 7 14.70 -9.84 -15.13
CA ARG A 7 14.10 -8.63 -14.56
C ARG A 7 13.82 -7.61 -15.65
N VAL A 8 12.61 -7.05 -15.62
CA VAL A 8 12.18 -6.00 -16.55
C VAL A 8 12.31 -4.64 -15.84
N TYR A 9 13.39 -3.94 -16.11
CA TYR A 9 13.72 -2.67 -15.41
C TYR A 9 12.66 -1.59 -15.54
N SER A 10 11.91 -1.54 -16.65
CA SER A 10 10.81 -0.57 -16.81
C SER A 10 9.69 -0.80 -15.80
N VAL A 11 9.37 -2.05 -15.49
CA VAL A 11 8.38 -2.40 -14.47
C VAL A 11 8.86 -1.98 -13.06
N GLU A 12 10.13 -2.25 -12.75
CA GLU A 12 10.71 -1.83 -11.47
C GLU A 12 10.69 -0.30 -11.32
N LYS A 13 11.02 0.42 -12.40
CA LYS A 13 10.96 1.89 -12.41
C LYS A 13 9.54 2.42 -12.25
N ALA A 14 8.55 1.83 -12.94
CA ALA A 14 7.16 2.21 -12.80
C ALA A 14 6.67 2.05 -11.35
N ILE A 15 6.97 0.92 -10.71
CA ILE A 15 6.62 0.69 -9.31
C ILE A 15 7.29 1.72 -8.38
N ARG A 16 8.56 2.07 -8.62
CA ARG A 16 9.26 3.11 -7.84
C ARG A 16 8.62 4.50 -8.00
N LEU A 17 8.09 4.83 -9.17
CA LEU A 17 7.32 6.08 -9.34
C LEU A 17 6.04 6.07 -8.53
N LEU A 18 5.31 4.94 -8.52
CA LEU A 18 4.11 4.79 -7.67
C LEU A 18 4.45 4.91 -6.19
N ASP A 19 5.57 4.35 -5.75
CA ASP A 19 6.06 4.48 -4.38
C ASP A 19 6.32 5.96 -4.00
N CYS A 20 6.81 6.80 -4.93
CA CYS A 20 7.02 8.23 -4.68
C CYS A 20 5.70 8.94 -4.34
N PHE A 21 4.64 8.70 -5.11
CA PHE A 21 3.31 9.27 -4.84
C PHE A 21 2.74 8.77 -3.51
N TRP A 22 2.91 7.49 -3.22
CA TRP A 22 2.43 6.88 -1.99
C TRP A 22 3.13 7.42 -0.75
N GLN A 23 4.44 7.66 -0.80
CA GLN A 23 5.22 8.21 0.30
C GLN A 23 4.84 9.68 0.59
N GLU A 24 4.68 10.48 -0.46
CA GLU A 24 4.38 11.90 -0.34
C GLU A 24 2.90 12.19 -0.03
N ARG A 25 2.00 11.27 -0.37
CA ARG A 25 0.54 11.41 -0.18
C ARG A 25 -0.04 12.68 -0.78
N ARG A 26 0.57 13.21 -1.84
CA ARG A 26 0.15 14.39 -2.57
C ARG A 26 0.52 14.28 -4.05
N PRO A 27 -0.10 15.06 -4.94
CA PRO A 27 0.33 15.16 -6.32
C PRO A 27 1.78 15.67 -6.43
N LEU A 28 2.54 15.14 -7.39
CA LEU A 28 3.93 15.51 -7.66
C LEU A 28 4.07 16.00 -9.10
N SER A 29 4.88 17.04 -9.27
CA SER A 29 5.31 17.51 -10.59
C SER A 29 6.40 16.59 -11.16
N LEU A 30 6.60 16.70 -12.48
CA LEU A 30 7.68 15.96 -13.16
C LEU A 30 9.06 16.30 -12.57
N ARG A 31 9.29 17.56 -12.23
CA ARG A 31 10.54 18.03 -11.61
C ARG A 31 10.77 17.41 -10.23
N GLU A 32 9.74 17.28 -9.41
CA GLU A 32 9.85 16.63 -8.09
C GLU A 32 10.17 15.16 -8.24
N LEU A 33 9.61 14.48 -9.25
CA LEU A 33 9.93 13.10 -9.55
C LEU A 33 11.38 12.92 -10.05
N GLU A 34 11.90 13.84 -10.87
CA GLU A 34 13.31 13.86 -11.29
C GLU A 34 14.23 13.96 -10.05
N GLN A 35 13.96 14.90 -9.16
CA GLN A 35 14.76 15.09 -7.95
C GLN A 35 14.78 13.87 -7.03
N ARG A 36 13.66 13.14 -6.94
CA ARG A 36 13.54 11.98 -6.06
C ARG A 36 14.14 10.71 -6.64
N THR A 37 14.01 10.52 -7.93
CA THR A 37 14.47 9.31 -8.59
C THR A 37 15.88 9.41 -9.12
N GLY A 38 16.33 10.60 -9.43
CA GLY A 38 17.62 10.85 -10.14
C GLY A 38 17.57 10.43 -11.59
N TRP A 39 16.38 10.18 -12.17
CA TRP A 39 16.27 9.72 -13.56
C TRP A 39 16.04 10.90 -14.51
N ALA A 40 16.45 10.70 -15.77
CA ALA A 40 16.22 11.67 -16.81
C ALA A 40 14.71 11.91 -17.02
N LYS A 41 14.35 13.15 -17.29
CA LYS A 41 12.98 13.61 -17.55
C LYS A 41 12.26 12.79 -18.60
N SER A 42 12.96 12.45 -19.70
CA SER A 42 12.43 11.63 -20.79
C SER A 42 12.01 10.23 -20.32
N THR A 43 12.81 9.62 -19.45
CA THR A 43 12.49 8.30 -18.87
C THR A 43 11.23 8.36 -18.01
N ILE A 44 11.13 9.36 -17.13
CA ILE A 44 9.97 9.55 -16.26
C ILE A 44 8.72 9.83 -17.08
N HIS A 45 8.84 10.73 -18.06
CA HIS A 45 7.72 11.10 -18.94
C HIS A 45 7.20 9.87 -19.74
N GLY A 46 8.08 9.04 -20.28
CA GLY A 46 7.66 7.83 -21.00
C GLY A 46 6.96 6.82 -20.10
N LEU A 47 7.42 6.64 -18.87
CA LEU A 47 6.75 5.78 -17.89
C LEU A 47 5.37 6.33 -17.47
N LEU A 48 5.30 7.65 -17.20
CA LEU A 48 4.06 8.31 -16.85
C LEU A 48 3.03 8.24 -17.98
N ALA A 49 3.44 8.43 -19.24
CA ALA A 49 2.56 8.30 -20.39
C ALA A 49 1.87 6.92 -20.43
N SER A 50 2.65 5.84 -20.29
CA SER A 50 2.10 4.48 -20.24
C SER A 50 1.17 4.24 -19.06
N MET A 51 1.46 4.86 -17.93
CA MET A 51 0.62 4.74 -16.72
C MET A 51 -0.66 5.59 -16.78
N LEU A 52 -0.63 6.71 -17.51
CA LEU A 52 -1.83 7.52 -17.81
C LEU A 52 -2.81 6.74 -18.68
N ASP A 53 -2.32 6.08 -19.74
CA ASP A 53 -3.15 5.28 -20.64
C ASP A 53 -3.92 4.16 -19.91
N SER A 54 -3.34 3.62 -18.85
CA SER A 54 -3.94 2.57 -18.03
C SER A 54 -4.66 3.09 -16.78
N ALA A 55 -4.82 4.41 -16.63
CA ALA A 55 -5.39 5.06 -15.45
C ALA A 55 -4.76 4.64 -14.09
N VAL A 56 -3.53 4.14 -14.13
CA VAL A 56 -2.72 3.84 -12.92
C VAL A 56 -2.19 5.13 -12.29
N VAL A 57 -1.94 6.15 -13.13
CA VAL A 57 -1.62 7.52 -12.74
C VAL A 57 -2.59 8.45 -13.43
N GLU A 58 -2.92 9.55 -12.81
CA GLU A 58 -3.71 10.65 -13.36
C GLU A 58 -2.91 11.94 -13.35
N GLN A 59 -3.15 12.80 -14.32
CA GLN A 59 -2.58 14.14 -14.39
C GLN A 59 -3.67 15.18 -14.21
N ASN A 60 -3.46 16.12 -13.31
CA ASN A 60 -4.34 17.26 -13.13
C ASN A 60 -4.10 18.27 -14.25
N SER A 61 -5.15 18.61 -15.01
CA SER A 61 -5.09 19.57 -16.12
C SER A 61 -4.79 21.00 -15.69
N SER A 62 -5.10 21.38 -14.44
CA SER A 62 -4.93 22.75 -13.95
C SER A 62 -3.49 23.07 -13.56
N ASP A 63 -2.75 22.12 -12.96
CA ASP A 63 -1.39 22.34 -12.45
C ASP A 63 -0.35 21.38 -13.05
N GLY A 64 -0.77 20.46 -13.91
CA GLY A 64 0.08 19.48 -14.59
C GLY A 64 0.71 18.44 -13.68
N LYS A 65 0.35 18.40 -12.40
CA LYS A 65 0.87 17.42 -11.45
C LYS A 65 0.23 16.06 -11.61
N TYR A 66 1.00 15.03 -11.26
CA TYR A 66 0.60 13.63 -11.33
C TYR A 66 0.20 13.12 -9.96
N ARG A 67 -0.74 12.17 -9.93
CA ARG A 67 -1.18 11.47 -8.72
C ARG A 67 -1.51 10.01 -9.02
N LEU A 68 -1.69 9.20 -7.97
CA LEU A 68 -2.18 7.84 -8.13
C LEU A 68 -3.57 7.85 -8.74
N GLY A 69 -3.77 7.01 -9.76
CA GLY A 69 -5.01 6.92 -10.52
C GLY A 69 -6.03 5.95 -9.92
N TYR A 70 -7.26 6.05 -10.40
CA TYR A 70 -8.39 5.25 -9.89
C TYR A 70 -8.21 3.75 -10.11
N HIS A 71 -7.54 3.33 -11.18
CA HIS A 71 -7.31 1.90 -11.44
C HIS A 71 -6.56 1.18 -10.31
N LEU A 72 -5.69 1.88 -9.59
CA LEU A 72 -5.03 1.32 -8.40
C LEU A 72 -6.01 1.03 -7.26
N PHE A 73 -7.06 1.82 -7.13
CA PHE A 73 -8.13 1.54 -6.16
C PHE A 73 -8.89 0.27 -6.53
N GLU A 74 -9.19 0.07 -7.81
CA GLU A 74 -9.86 -1.15 -8.31
C GLU A 74 -9.00 -2.39 -8.03
N LEU A 75 -7.71 -2.34 -8.36
CA LEU A 75 -6.76 -3.43 -8.10
C LEU A 75 -6.62 -3.68 -6.59
N GLY A 76 -6.49 -2.64 -5.79
CA GLY A 76 -6.41 -2.74 -4.33
C GLY A 76 -7.68 -3.34 -3.72
N SER A 77 -8.85 -2.98 -4.25
CA SER A 77 -10.15 -3.54 -3.84
C SER A 77 -10.26 -5.03 -4.16
N ALA A 78 -9.76 -5.45 -5.31
CA ALA A 78 -9.69 -6.87 -5.68
C ALA A 78 -8.77 -7.65 -4.72
N VAL A 79 -7.61 -7.11 -4.40
CA VAL A 79 -6.68 -7.71 -3.42
C VAL A 79 -7.32 -7.78 -2.04
N SER A 80 -7.97 -6.70 -1.60
CA SER A 80 -8.64 -6.65 -0.28
C SER A 80 -9.73 -7.72 -0.13
N ARG A 81 -10.47 -7.99 -1.21
CA ARG A 81 -11.48 -9.06 -1.21
C ARG A 81 -10.90 -10.47 -1.14
N SER A 82 -9.72 -10.68 -1.73
CA SER A 82 -9.04 -11.99 -1.73
C SER A 82 -8.23 -12.24 -0.45
N TRP A 83 -7.83 -11.18 0.24
CA TRP A 83 -6.95 -11.22 1.42
C TRP A 83 -7.69 -10.74 2.67
N ASP A 84 -8.74 -11.45 3.02
CA ASP A 84 -9.47 -11.17 4.26
C ASP A 84 -8.77 -11.84 5.47
N LEU A 85 -7.48 -11.48 5.65
CA LEU A 85 -6.69 -11.94 6.80
C LEU A 85 -7.38 -11.64 8.14
N PRO A 86 -7.96 -10.44 8.36
CA PRO A 86 -8.75 -10.16 9.55
C PRO A 86 -9.88 -11.17 9.76
N ARG A 87 -10.64 -11.46 8.73
CA ARG A 87 -11.78 -12.38 8.78
C ARG A 87 -11.35 -13.83 9.02
N CYS A 88 -10.28 -14.28 8.34
CA CYS A 88 -9.76 -15.62 8.54
C CYS A 88 -9.18 -15.83 9.94
N CYS A 89 -8.54 -14.82 10.53
CA CYS A 89 -7.89 -14.93 11.83
C CYS A 89 -8.80 -14.57 13.01
N ALA A 90 -9.89 -13.84 12.78
CA ALA A 90 -10.80 -13.41 13.84
C ALA A 90 -11.30 -14.55 14.75
N PRO A 91 -11.72 -15.74 14.25
CA PRO A 91 -12.15 -16.82 15.11
C PRO A 91 -11.06 -17.31 16.07
N TYR A 92 -9.82 -17.43 15.58
CA TYR A 92 -8.68 -17.87 16.40
C TYR A 92 -8.29 -16.85 17.46
N LEU A 93 -8.32 -15.57 17.09
CA LEU A 93 -8.07 -14.50 18.04
C LEU A 93 -9.17 -14.41 19.09
N GLN A 94 -10.42 -14.64 18.71
CA GLN A 94 -11.55 -14.67 19.63
C GLN A 94 -11.43 -15.81 20.64
N GLU A 95 -11.04 -17.01 20.18
CA GLU A 95 -10.78 -18.16 21.06
C GLU A 95 -9.72 -17.84 22.11
N LEU A 96 -8.63 -17.15 21.71
CA LEU A 96 -7.60 -16.72 22.65
C LEU A 96 -8.14 -15.73 23.68
N VAL A 97 -8.93 -14.74 23.24
CA VAL A 97 -9.59 -13.77 24.13
C VAL A 97 -10.53 -14.46 25.09
N ASP A 98 -11.34 -15.40 24.63
CA ASP A 98 -12.31 -16.13 25.47
C ASP A 98 -11.61 -17.00 26.50
N ARG A 99 -10.49 -17.63 26.12
CA ARG A 99 -9.73 -18.53 26.98
C ARG A 99 -8.92 -17.81 28.06
N PHE A 100 -8.29 -16.69 27.70
CA PHE A 100 -7.37 -15.97 28.59
C PHE A 100 -7.94 -14.67 29.18
N GLY A 101 -9.03 -14.13 28.62
CA GLY A 101 -9.63 -12.87 29.06
C GLY A 101 -8.85 -11.61 28.67
N GLU A 102 -7.70 -11.77 28.01
CA GLU A 102 -6.82 -10.68 27.59
C GLU A 102 -7.03 -10.34 26.10
N SER A 103 -6.61 -9.14 25.69
CA SER A 103 -6.72 -8.73 24.29
C SER A 103 -5.76 -9.50 23.40
N ALA A 104 -6.22 -9.96 22.24
CA ALA A 104 -5.42 -10.64 21.25
C ALA A 104 -5.11 -9.75 20.05
N TYR A 105 -3.90 -9.82 19.54
CA TYR A 105 -3.42 -9.04 18.41
C TYR A 105 -2.80 -9.94 17.35
N LEU A 106 -3.16 -9.71 16.11
CA LEU A 106 -2.44 -10.23 14.96
C LEU A 106 -1.71 -9.09 14.27
N ALA A 107 -0.41 -9.18 14.16
CA ALA A 107 0.41 -8.21 13.44
C ALA A 107 1.05 -8.87 12.22
N ARG A 108 0.90 -8.25 11.05
CA ARG A 108 1.59 -8.64 9.83
C ARG A 108 2.60 -7.57 9.43
N LEU A 109 3.85 -7.98 9.19
CA LEU A 109 4.85 -7.14 8.55
C LEU A 109 4.62 -7.18 7.04
N SER A 110 4.24 -6.04 6.46
CA SER A 110 4.11 -5.86 5.03
C SER A 110 5.37 -5.19 4.48
N GLY A 111 6.09 -5.90 3.61
CA GLY A 111 7.21 -5.38 2.83
C GLY A 111 8.59 -5.79 3.32
N GLN A 112 9.42 -6.28 2.37
CA GLN A 112 10.85 -6.58 2.57
C GLN A 112 11.75 -5.32 2.47
N ARG A 113 11.19 -4.11 2.46
CA ARG A 113 11.98 -2.88 2.43
C ARG A 113 12.29 -2.43 3.85
N LYS A 114 13.58 -2.31 4.14
CA LYS A 114 14.18 -2.06 5.45
C LYS A 114 13.77 -0.75 6.15
N GLU A 115 12.96 0.11 5.56
CA GLU A 115 12.75 1.47 6.09
C GLU A 115 11.31 1.87 6.43
N THR A 116 10.28 1.14 6.03
CA THR A 116 8.89 1.46 6.39
C THR A 116 8.00 0.22 6.42
N GLY A 117 8.29 -0.69 7.31
CA GLY A 117 7.40 -1.82 7.59
C GLY A 117 6.06 -1.33 8.12
N LYS A 118 5.04 -1.20 7.28
CA LYS A 118 3.68 -0.99 7.78
C LYS A 118 3.22 -2.27 8.46
N ARG A 119 2.89 -2.15 9.73
CA ARG A 119 2.24 -3.21 10.50
C ARG A 119 0.74 -3.13 10.25
N GLN A 120 0.16 -4.16 9.72
CA GLN A 120 -1.28 -4.34 9.75
C GLN A 120 -1.60 -5.06 11.07
N ILE A 121 -2.33 -4.39 11.94
CA ILE A 121 -2.67 -4.92 13.26
C ILE A 121 -4.18 -5.16 13.29
N VAL A 122 -4.57 -6.39 13.56
CA VAL A 122 -5.94 -6.76 13.91
C VAL A 122 -5.98 -6.92 15.42
N LYS A 123 -6.86 -6.18 16.09
CA LYS A 123 -7.06 -6.23 17.54
C LYS A 123 -8.44 -6.79 17.85
N ILE A 124 -8.50 -7.78 18.74
CA ILE A 124 -9.72 -8.17 19.42
C ILE A 124 -9.57 -7.82 20.91
N PRO A 125 -10.42 -6.93 21.43
CA PRO A 125 -10.31 -6.45 22.82
C PRO A 125 -10.67 -7.55 23.81
N GLY A 126 -9.92 -7.65 24.91
CA GLY A 126 -10.22 -8.52 26.04
C GLY A 126 -11.39 -8.00 26.88
N ARG A 127 -11.87 -8.83 27.80
CA ARG A 127 -13.03 -8.51 28.68
C ARG A 127 -12.85 -7.22 29.48
N LYS A 128 -11.63 -6.84 29.84
CA LYS A 128 -11.35 -5.63 30.63
C LYS A 128 -11.44 -4.35 29.80
N GLU A 129 -11.14 -4.41 28.51
CA GLU A 129 -11.19 -3.25 27.61
C GLU A 129 -12.61 -2.96 27.07
N SER A 130 -13.43 -3.97 26.91
CA SER A 130 -14.80 -3.80 26.41
C SER A 130 -15.72 -3.03 27.38
N LYS A 131 -15.34 -2.95 28.66
CA LYS A 131 -16.08 -2.17 29.68
C LYS A 131 -15.77 -0.66 29.66
N ASN A 132 -14.67 -0.23 29.03
CA ASN A 132 -14.26 1.18 29.00
C ASN A 132 -14.66 1.93 27.72
N GLN A 133 -15.32 1.29 26.78
CA GLN A 133 -15.74 1.90 25.50
C GLN A 133 -17.12 2.60 25.57
N TRP A 134 -17.78 2.62 26.73
CA TRP A 134 -19.13 3.21 26.89
C TRP A 134 -19.16 4.52 27.68
N ILE A 135 -18.00 5.16 27.89
CA ILE A 135 -17.95 6.48 28.52
C ILE A 135 -17.16 7.42 27.59
N ARG A 136 -17.82 7.89 26.50
CA ARG A 136 -17.69 9.24 25.93
C ARG A 136 -18.77 9.48 24.89
#